data_818fcaec526799fcd18482d8f241077e
#
_entry.id   818fcaec526799fcd18482d8f241077e
#
_cell.length_a   1.000
_cell.length_b   1.000
_cell.length_c   1.000
_cell.angle_alpha   90.00
_cell.angle_beta   90.00
_cell.angle_gamma   90.00
#
_symmetry.space_group_name_H-M   'P 1'
#
loop_
_entity.id
_entity.type
_entity.pdbx_description
1 polymer ?
#
loop_
_entity_poly.entity_id
_entity_poly.type
_entity_poly.pdbx_seq_one_letter_code
_entity_poly.pdbx_strand_id
1 'polypeptide(L)'
;MLQKIIRLISGTARSSTDRNEINDTGLLYHFRPATNSSIVNEFLKTSYDEKLIDYLRFKTYFLANRRHKQWIPLPKLLRQSRSVRRPIAQASARNQLSLEVEGLPQEQLLVETEDFLVGYANHTQVDELMHEIGRLREIAFRAVGEGSGKSLDLDAYDASYLHLFLWSKTEGRLAGGYRLGLADRIIRTAGVNGLYTHSLFELSSRFIGELNPAIEMGRSFIHPNFQRQAAPLSLLWRGIGEFIVQHPQYQNLFGPVSISQSYSRTSKNLLLRFLKANHFDHRLSQEVHPRTPYRHPQSIPTRNSLRNTPNDLEEISNLISEIEQDNKGVPVLVRHYLRLGAQFLSFNV
;
A
#
# COMPACT_ATOMS: atom_id res chain seq x y z
N MET A 1 -6.10 12.24 -20.12
CA MET A 1 -5.63 11.94 -18.76
C MET A 1 -5.75 10.45 -18.41
N LEU A 2 -6.91 9.86 -18.51
CA LEU A 2 -7.15 8.41 -18.31
C LEU A 2 -6.33 7.51 -19.24
N GLN A 3 -6.13 7.87 -20.50
CA GLN A 3 -5.25 7.12 -21.42
C GLN A 3 -3.78 7.06 -20.94
N LYS A 4 -3.33 8.00 -20.10
CA LYS A 4 -1.99 7.95 -19.48
C LYS A 4 -1.92 6.96 -18.33
N ILE A 5 -2.99 6.85 -17.52
CA ILE A 5 -3.09 5.85 -16.45
C ILE A 5 -3.15 4.45 -17.09
N ILE A 6 -3.96 4.26 -18.11
CA ILE A 6 -4.07 3.00 -18.85
C ILE A 6 -2.76 2.65 -19.57
N ARG A 7 -2.04 3.60 -20.16
CA ARG A 7 -0.72 3.36 -20.79
C ARG A 7 0.39 3.04 -19.78
N LEU A 8 0.39 3.65 -18.59
CA LEU A 8 1.33 3.31 -17.51
C LEU A 8 1.10 1.89 -16.98
N ILE A 9 -0.14 1.42 -16.98
CA ILE A 9 -0.52 0.07 -16.52
C ILE A 9 -0.20 -0.99 -17.58
N SER A 10 -0.27 -0.68 -18.88
CA SER A 10 -0.06 -1.63 -19.98
C SER A 10 1.37 -1.75 -20.51
N GLY A 11 2.29 -0.93 -20.05
CA GLY A 11 3.58 -0.68 -20.73
C GLY A 11 4.84 -1.34 -20.19
N THR A 12 4.83 -2.07 -19.06
CA THR A 12 6.08 -2.70 -18.58
C THR A 12 5.85 -3.98 -17.81
N ALA A 13 5.67 -5.08 -18.53
CA ALA A 13 5.94 -6.39 -17.98
C ALA A 13 7.41 -6.73 -18.23
N ARG A 14 8.29 -6.46 -17.28
CA ARG A 14 9.58 -7.15 -17.13
C ARG A 14 9.70 -7.64 -15.69
N SER A 15 9.86 -8.95 -15.60
CA SER A 15 9.99 -9.76 -14.41
C SER A 15 11.13 -9.29 -13.49
N SER A 16 10.84 -9.05 -12.22
CA SER A 16 11.76 -9.31 -11.14
C SER A 16 10.97 -9.85 -9.95
N THR A 17 11.35 -11.03 -9.54
CA THR A 17 10.89 -11.76 -8.37
C THR A 17 11.31 -11.02 -7.11
N ASP A 18 10.35 -10.53 -6.31
CA ASP A 18 10.60 -10.20 -4.92
C ASP A 18 9.40 -10.49 -4.02
N ARG A 19 9.71 -11.07 -2.87
CA ARG A 19 8.79 -11.59 -1.87
C ARG A 19 8.42 -10.51 -0.84
N ASN A 20 7.19 -10.58 -0.41
CA ASN A 20 6.43 -9.78 0.56
C ASN A 20 7.08 -9.48 1.89
N GLU A 21 6.62 -8.39 2.49
CA GLU A 21 6.13 -8.37 3.89
C GLU A 21 5.70 -6.96 4.33
N ILE A 22 4.57 -6.84 5.00
CA ILE A 22 3.91 -5.60 5.43
C ILE A 22 3.64 -5.65 6.94
N ASN A 23 4.04 -4.64 7.72
CA ASN A 23 3.36 -4.24 8.97
C ASN A 23 3.75 -2.91 9.64
N ASP A 24 2.76 -2.24 10.15
CA ASP A 24 2.65 -1.26 11.25
C ASP A 24 3.47 0.04 11.17
N THR A 25 3.72 0.58 9.98
CA THR A 25 3.89 2.02 9.83
C THR A 25 2.85 2.47 8.81
N GLY A 26 1.72 3.01 9.29
CA GLY A 26 0.69 3.53 8.40
C GLY A 26 1.20 4.77 7.67
N LEU A 27 1.30 4.71 6.36
CA LEU A 27 1.57 5.86 5.50
C LEU A 27 0.26 6.30 4.88
N LEU A 28 -0.10 7.57 5.09
CA LEU A 28 -1.21 8.15 4.35
C LEU A 28 -0.67 8.72 3.04
N TYR A 29 -1.21 8.29 1.93
CA TYR A 29 -0.91 8.83 0.60
C TYR A 29 -2.14 9.50 -0.01
N HIS A 30 -1.86 10.47 -0.86
CA HIS A 30 -2.82 11.18 -1.69
C HIS A 30 -2.33 11.12 -3.14
N PHE A 31 -3.24 10.89 -4.06
CA PHE A 31 -2.96 10.85 -5.49
C PHE A 31 -3.77 11.91 -6.23
N ARG A 32 -3.07 12.84 -6.87
CA ARG A 32 -3.62 13.81 -7.81
C ARG A 32 -2.86 13.70 -9.13
N PRO A 33 -3.52 13.49 -10.26
CA PRO A 33 -2.82 13.42 -11.54
C PRO A 33 -2.08 14.74 -11.80
N ALA A 34 -0.74 14.67 -11.91
CA ALA A 34 0.09 15.84 -12.17
C ALA A 34 0.03 16.26 -13.65
N THR A 35 -0.17 17.52 -13.89
CA THR A 35 0.09 18.17 -15.17
C THR A 35 1.46 18.83 -15.13
N ASN A 36 2.29 18.53 -16.15
CA ASN A 36 3.55 19.15 -16.55
C ASN A 36 4.88 18.62 -16.01
N SER A 37 5.60 18.04 -16.97
CA SER A 37 7.02 17.68 -16.95
C SER A 37 7.87 18.82 -17.53
N SER A 38 8.63 19.55 -16.73
CA SER A 38 9.70 20.43 -17.25
C SER A 38 10.90 20.65 -16.31
N ILE A 39 11.13 19.82 -15.31
CA ILE A 39 12.24 20.05 -14.33
C ILE A 39 13.35 18.98 -14.41
N VAL A 40 13.36 18.10 -15.40
CA VAL A 40 14.30 16.95 -15.43
C VAL A 40 15.69 17.29 -16.03
N ASN A 41 15.89 18.44 -16.66
CA ASN A 41 17.10 18.66 -17.47
C ASN A 41 18.21 19.56 -16.86
N GLU A 42 18.07 20.04 -15.64
CA GLU A 42 19.04 21.00 -15.09
C GLU A 42 20.03 20.46 -14.05
N PHE A 43 19.91 19.19 -13.65
CA PHE A 43 20.72 18.62 -12.56
C PHE A 43 21.95 17.80 -12.98
N LEU A 44 22.26 17.68 -14.25
CA LEU A 44 23.33 16.78 -14.74
C LEU A 44 24.72 17.40 -14.86
N LYS A 45 25.00 18.56 -14.28
CA LYS A 45 26.29 19.28 -14.54
C LYS A 45 27.16 19.64 -13.35
N THR A 46 27.08 19.06 -12.16
CA THR A 46 28.06 19.41 -11.11
C THR A 46 28.52 18.23 -10.26
N SER A 47 29.84 18.00 -10.28
CA SER A 47 30.74 17.27 -9.36
C SER A 47 30.40 15.81 -9.02
N TYR A 48 30.88 14.91 -9.86
CA TYR A 48 30.88 13.45 -9.64
C TYR A 48 31.63 13.01 -8.37
N ASP A 49 32.65 13.73 -7.91
CA ASP A 49 33.54 13.27 -6.84
C ASP A 49 32.96 13.42 -5.43
N GLU A 50 32.27 14.50 -5.12
CA GLU A 50 31.64 14.69 -3.81
C GLU A 50 30.46 13.74 -3.59
N LYS A 51 29.68 13.48 -4.63
CA LYS A 51 28.56 12.55 -4.58
C LYS A 51 29.02 11.11 -4.34
N LEU A 52 30.12 10.71 -4.95
CA LEU A 52 30.71 9.38 -4.77
C LEU A 52 31.25 9.20 -3.35
N ILE A 53 31.93 10.21 -2.80
CA ILE A 53 32.45 10.18 -1.44
C ILE A 53 31.32 10.13 -0.42
N ASP A 54 30.27 10.92 -0.60
CA ASP A 54 29.09 10.90 0.29
C ASP A 54 28.32 9.59 0.17
N TYR A 55 28.21 9.02 -1.02
CA TYR A 55 27.63 7.71 -1.26
C TYR A 55 28.45 6.60 -0.58
N LEU A 56 29.78 6.60 -0.70
CA LEU A 56 30.67 5.64 -0.05
C LEU A 56 30.62 5.77 1.48
N ARG A 57 30.62 7.00 2.01
CA ARG A 57 30.43 7.25 3.45
C ARG A 57 29.09 6.73 3.95
N PHE A 58 28.04 6.98 3.20
CA PHE A 58 26.69 6.50 3.46
C PHE A 58 26.67 4.96 3.48
N LYS A 59 27.17 4.29 2.43
CA LYS A 59 27.29 2.82 2.37
C LYS A 59 28.09 2.26 3.53
N THR A 60 29.26 2.83 3.83
CA THR A 60 30.13 2.37 4.91
C THR A 60 29.44 2.47 6.27
N TYR A 61 28.74 3.56 6.54
CA TYR A 61 27.98 3.75 7.78
C TYR A 61 26.85 2.72 7.93
N PHE A 62 26.09 2.46 6.87
CA PHE A 62 25.00 1.50 6.90
C PHE A 62 25.48 0.05 6.97
N LEU A 63 26.56 -0.30 6.29
CA LEU A 63 27.18 -1.62 6.37
C LEU A 63 27.78 -1.88 7.76
N ALA A 64 28.36 -0.87 8.40
CA ALA A 64 28.87 -0.97 9.77
C ALA A 64 27.74 -1.27 10.78
N ASN A 65 26.57 -0.68 10.61
CA ASN A 65 25.38 -0.96 11.43
C ASN A 65 24.77 -2.36 11.19
N ARG A 66 25.05 -3.01 10.05
CA ARG A 66 24.63 -4.39 9.77
C ARG A 66 25.27 -5.41 10.75
N ARG A 67 26.46 -5.12 11.29
CA ARG A 67 27.19 -6.03 12.20
C ARG A 67 26.73 -5.98 13.66
N HIS A 68 25.91 -5.01 14.08
CA HIS A 68 25.53 -4.82 15.49
C HIS A 68 24.22 -5.48 15.90
N LYS A 69 23.61 -6.34 15.10
CA LYS A 69 22.60 -7.27 15.61
C LYS A 69 23.25 -8.52 16.20
N GLN A 70 24.05 -8.38 17.25
CA GLN A 70 24.16 -9.46 18.22
C GLN A 70 22.78 -9.61 18.88
N TRP A 71 22.16 -10.71 18.58
CA TRP A 71 20.91 -11.14 19.17
C TRP A 71 21.18 -11.34 20.67
N ILE A 72 20.91 -10.36 21.51
CA ILE A 72 20.82 -10.55 22.95
C ILE A 72 19.45 -11.17 23.16
N PRO A 73 19.35 -12.45 23.60
CA PRO A 73 18.06 -13.04 23.88
C PRO A 73 17.43 -12.25 25.04
N LEU A 74 16.41 -11.47 24.76
CA LEU A 74 15.60 -10.84 25.80
C LEU A 74 15.02 -11.93 26.68
N PRO A 75 15.04 -11.76 28.03
CA PRO A 75 14.46 -12.70 28.96
C PRO A 75 13.00 -12.97 28.56
N LYS A 76 12.58 -14.24 28.61
CA LYS A 76 11.24 -14.72 28.25
C LYS A 76 10.07 -14.01 28.94
N LEU A 77 10.36 -13.19 29.97
CA LEU A 77 9.37 -12.42 30.75
C LEU A 77 8.75 -11.20 30.02
N LEU A 78 9.35 -10.73 28.92
CA LEU A 78 8.81 -9.63 28.13
C LEU A 78 8.12 -10.12 26.83
N ARG A 79 7.75 -11.39 26.77
CA ARG A 79 6.82 -11.82 25.71
C ARG A 79 5.48 -11.16 25.98
N GLN A 80 5.21 -10.09 25.24
CA GLN A 80 3.84 -9.61 25.04
C GLN A 80 2.94 -10.84 24.83
N SER A 81 1.85 -10.91 25.60
CA SER A 81 0.80 -11.90 25.49
C SER A 81 0.53 -12.13 24.00
N ARG A 82 0.93 -13.29 23.47
CA ARG A 82 0.47 -13.73 22.16
C ARG A 82 -1.03 -13.86 22.28
N SER A 83 -1.77 -12.90 21.77
CA SER A 83 -3.19 -13.10 21.56
C SER A 83 -3.34 -14.44 20.84
N VAL A 84 -4.12 -15.33 21.42
CA VAL A 84 -4.35 -16.67 20.86
C VAL A 84 -4.92 -16.46 19.47
N ARG A 85 -4.10 -16.72 18.43
CA ARG A 85 -4.56 -16.63 17.05
C ARG A 85 -5.63 -17.68 16.82
N ARG A 86 -6.83 -17.26 16.46
CA ARG A 86 -7.91 -18.17 16.07
C ARG A 86 -7.54 -18.94 14.80
N PRO A 87 -7.95 -20.17 14.62
CA PRO A 87 -7.85 -20.86 13.34
C PRO A 87 -8.48 -20.01 12.23
N ILE A 88 -7.89 -20.04 11.05
CA ILE A 88 -8.47 -19.38 9.87
C ILE A 88 -9.75 -20.13 9.49
N ALA A 89 -10.78 -19.40 9.08
CA ALA A 89 -12.05 -19.97 8.63
C ALA A 89 -11.85 -20.94 7.46
N GLN A 90 -12.79 -21.86 7.27
CA GLN A 90 -12.80 -22.73 6.10
C GLN A 90 -13.06 -21.91 4.82
N ALA A 91 -12.58 -22.40 3.70
CA ALA A 91 -12.83 -21.78 2.40
C ALA A 91 -14.29 -21.95 2.00
N SER A 92 -14.88 -20.93 1.40
CA SER A 92 -16.19 -21.02 0.78
C SER A 92 -16.17 -21.98 -0.42
N ALA A 93 -17.32 -22.60 -0.69
CA ALA A 93 -17.44 -23.53 -1.80
C ALA A 93 -17.34 -22.78 -3.15
N ARG A 94 -16.53 -23.29 -4.07
CA ARG A 94 -16.26 -22.64 -5.35
C ARG A 94 -17.50 -22.37 -6.19
N ASN A 95 -18.44 -23.33 -6.20
CA ASN A 95 -19.70 -23.16 -6.91
C ASN A 95 -20.56 -22.02 -6.36
N GLN A 96 -20.57 -21.81 -5.05
CA GLN A 96 -21.29 -20.70 -4.44
C GLN A 96 -20.63 -19.34 -4.80
N LEU A 97 -19.30 -19.29 -4.73
CA LEU A 97 -18.56 -18.11 -5.15
C LEU A 97 -18.79 -17.77 -6.63
N SER A 98 -18.78 -18.79 -7.52
CA SER A 98 -19.06 -18.58 -8.94
C SER A 98 -20.46 -18.05 -9.18
N LEU A 99 -21.48 -18.58 -8.51
CA LEU A 99 -22.85 -18.12 -8.62
C LEU A 99 -23.02 -16.65 -8.18
N GLU A 100 -22.36 -16.25 -7.09
CA GLU A 100 -22.39 -14.85 -6.66
C GLU A 100 -21.72 -13.91 -7.67
N VAL A 101 -20.55 -14.31 -8.22
CA VAL A 101 -19.83 -13.50 -9.22
C VAL A 101 -20.63 -13.41 -10.53
N GLU A 102 -21.22 -14.51 -11.01
CA GLU A 102 -22.06 -14.57 -12.21
C GLU A 102 -23.38 -13.81 -12.04
N GLY A 103 -23.90 -13.72 -10.82
CA GLY A 103 -25.12 -13.00 -10.49
C GLY A 103 -24.98 -11.49 -10.38
N LEU A 104 -23.76 -10.96 -10.46
CA LEU A 104 -23.53 -9.50 -10.37
C LEU A 104 -24.02 -8.78 -11.63
N PRO A 105 -24.54 -7.56 -11.47
CA PRO A 105 -24.88 -6.69 -12.59
C PRO A 105 -23.69 -6.44 -13.52
N GLN A 106 -23.93 -6.37 -14.83
CA GLN A 106 -22.87 -6.19 -15.83
C GLN A 106 -22.06 -4.91 -15.62
N GLU A 107 -22.68 -3.84 -15.14
CA GLU A 107 -22.02 -2.58 -14.81
C GLU A 107 -21.04 -2.67 -13.65
N GLN A 108 -21.12 -3.73 -12.83
CA GLN A 108 -20.18 -4.00 -11.75
C GLN A 108 -18.97 -4.85 -12.20
N LEU A 109 -19.00 -5.35 -13.42
CA LEU A 109 -17.90 -6.09 -14.04
C LEU A 109 -17.03 -5.12 -14.85
N LEU A 110 -15.85 -4.81 -14.34
CA LEU A 110 -15.01 -3.70 -14.81
C LEU A 110 -14.01 -4.09 -15.91
N VAL A 111 -13.37 -5.25 -15.72
CA VAL A 111 -12.33 -5.74 -16.63
C VAL A 111 -12.49 -7.23 -16.79
N GLU A 112 -12.52 -7.69 -18.02
CA GLU A 112 -12.50 -9.12 -18.34
C GLU A 112 -11.34 -9.45 -19.25
N THR A 113 -10.69 -10.57 -18.96
CA THR A 113 -9.65 -11.21 -19.79
C THR A 113 -9.98 -12.70 -19.95
N GLU A 114 -9.17 -13.45 -20.66
CA GLU A 114 -9.32 -14.89 -20.78
C GLU A 114 -9.30 -15.57 -19.41
N ASP A 115 -8.35 -15.22 -18.55
CA ASP A 115 -8.12 -15.89 -17.26
C ASP A 115 -8.77 -15.21 -16.06
N PHE A 116 -9.06 -13.91 -16.15
CA PHE A 116 -9.47 -13.11 -15.00
C PHE A 116 -10.65 -12.19 -15.27
N LEU A 117 -11.41 -11.94 -14.23
CA LEU A 117 -12.46 -10.95 -14.15
C LEU A 117 -12.20 -10.00 -12.97
N VAL A 118 -12.27 -8.70 -13.18
CA VAL A 118 -12.31 -7.70 -12.09
C VAL A 118 -13.71 -7.15 -11.99
N GLY A 119 -14.27 -7.24 -10.80
CA GLY A 119 -15.57 -6.67 -10.48
C GLY A 119 -15.58 -5.99 -9.12
N TYR A 120 -16.70 -5.38 -8.77
CA TYR A 120 -16.92 -4.84 -7.44
C TYR A 120 -18.34 -5.15 -6.95
N ALA A 121 -18.47 -5.27 -5.64
CA ALA A 121 -19.77 -5.48 -5.00
C ALA A 121 -19.82 -4.76 -3.64
N ASN A 122 -21.02 -4.52 -3.12
CA ASN A 122 -21.20 -4.22 -1.71
C ASN A 122 -21.42 -5.53 -0.92
N HIS A 123 -21.22 -5.46 0.39
CA HIS A 123 -21.28 -6.63 1.27
C HIS A 123 -22.64 -7.36 1.26
N THR A 124 -23.75 -6.68 0.95
CA THR A 124 -25.09 -7.29 0.95
C THR A 124 -25.42 -8.05 -0.33
N GLN A 125 -24.57 -7.97 -1.35
CA GLN A 125 -24.76 -8.65 -2.63
C GLN A 125 -24.09 -10.03 -2.67
N VAL A 126 -23.04 -10.25 -1.82
CA VAL A 126 -22.06 -11.32 -2.01
C VAL A 126 -21.57 -11.86 -0.65
N ASP A 127 -22.39 -12.61 0.04
CA ASP A 127 -22.11 -13.11 1.41
C ASP A 127 -20.93 -14.08 1.43
N GLU A 128 -20.89 -15.05 0.52
CA GLU A 128 -19.83 -16.05 0.42
C GLU A 128 -18.52 -15.43 -0.08
N LEU A 129 -18.59 -14.52 -1.04
CA LEU A 129 -17.42 -13.79 -1.52
C LEU A 129 -16.85 -12.89 -0.42
N MET A 130 -17.68 -12.26 0.41
CA MET A 130 -17.23 -11.51 1.59
C MET A 130 -16.54 -12.37 2.62
N HIS A 131 -17.09 -13.56 2.88
CA HIS A 131 -16.44 -14.53 3.75
C HIS A 131 -15.06 -14.93 3.20
N GLU A 132 -14.96 -15.23 1.91
CA GLU A 132 -13.70 -15.61 1.26
C GLU A 132 -12.70 -14.43 1.20
N ILE A 133 -13.16 -13.20 0.94
CA ILE A 133 -12.35 -11.98 1.06
C ILE A 133 -11.75 -11.87 2.46
N GLY A 134 -12.58 -11.99 3.51
CA GLY A 134 -12.13 -11.92 4.90
C GLY A 134 -11.11 -13.01 5.25
N ARG A 135 -11.33 -14.23 4.74
CA ARG A 135 -10.43 -15.37 4.91
C ARG A 135 -9.08 -15.16 4.25
N LEU A 136 -9.07 -14.74 2.99
CA LEU A 136 -7.85 -14.53 2.22
C LEU A 136 -7.07 -13.30 2.70
N ARG A 137 -7.75 -12.26 3.13
CA ARG A 137 -7.12 -11.10 3.79
C ARG A 137 -6.39 -11.54 5.05
N GLU A 138 -7.04 -12.34 5.92
CA GLU A 138 -6.39 -12.85 7.12
C GLU A 138 -5.19 -13.75 6.80
N ILE A 139 -5.26 -14.60 5.76
CA ILE A 139 -4.13 -15.42 5.30
C ILE A 139 -2.99 -14.52 4.84
N ALA A 140 -3.26 -13.60 3.92
CA ALA A 140 -2.26 -12.73 3.34
C ALA A 140 -1.60 -11.83 4.40
N PHE A 141 -2.39 -11.24 5.30
CA PHE A 141 -1.88 -10.35 6.34
C PHE A 141 -1.16 -11.13 7.46
N ARG A 142 -1.58 -12.35 7.82
CA ARG A 142 -0.80 -13.19 8.74
C ARG A 142 0.57 -13.55 8.21
N ALA A 143 0.67 -13.83 6.91
CA ALA A 143 1.95 -14.18 6.28
C ALA A 143 2.98 -13.07 6.45
N VAL A 144 2.52 -11.83 6.58
CA VAL A 144 3.35 -10.64 6.74
C VAL A 144 3.32 -10.06 8.16
N GLY A 145 2.67 -10.77 9.11
CA GLY A 145 2.57 -10.38 10.52
C GLY A 145 1.50 -9.34 10.83
N GLU A 146 0.62 -8.98 9.87
CA GLU A 146 -0.46 -7.97 9.98
C GLU A 146 -1.85 -8.58 10.23
N GLY A 147 -1.92 -9.88 10.32
CA GLY A 147 -3.20 -10.54 10.56
C GLY A 147 -3.88 -10.04 11.83
N SER A 148 -5.20 -9.92 11.76
CA SER A 148 -6.03 -9.50 12.88
C SER A 148 -6.03 -10.51 14.05
N GLY A 149 -5.57 -11.74 13.81
CA GLY A 149 -5.65 -12.86 14.74
C GLY A 149 -7.03 -13.52 14.81
N LYS A 150 -8.02 -12.97 14.11
CA LYS A 150 -9.37 -13.52 13.99
C LYS A 150 -9.40 -14.66 12.96
N SER A 151 -10.50 -15.37 12.83
CA SER A 151 -10.70 -16.36 11.77
C SER A 151 -10.87 -15.72 10.37
N LEU A 152 -11.37 -14.49 10.35
CA LEU A 152 -11.61 -13.66 9.17
C LEU A 152 -11.14 -12.22 9.47
N ASP A 153 -10.47 -11.57 8.53
CA ASP A 153 -10.17 -10.13 8.58
C ASP A 153 -11.34 -9.34 7.99
N LEU A 154 -12.41 -9.26 8.78
CA LEU A 154 -13.56 -8.38 8.53
C LEU A 154 -13.74 -7.43 9.71
N ASP A 155 -14.09 -6.19 9.39
CA ASP A 155 -14.34 -5.12 10.35
C ASP A 155 -15.63 -4.35 10.04
N ALA A 156 -16.01 -3.41 10.91
CA ALA A 156 -17.23 -2.64 10.74
C ALA A 156 -17.24 -1.76 9.48
N TYR A 157 -16.07 -1.39 8.97
CA TYR A 157 -15.96 -0.59 7.75
C TYR A 157 -16.37 -1.38 6.50
N ASP A 158 -16.27 -2.72 6.51
CA ASP A 158 -16.61 -3.54 5.36
C ASP A 158 -18.07 -3.37 4.94
N ALA A 159 -18.96 -3.01 5.87
CA ALA A 159 -20.38 -2.78 5.61
C ALA A 159 -20.68 -1.50 4.79
N SER A 160 -19.79 -0.50 4.83
CA SER A 160 -19.99 0.79 4.16
C SER A 160 -19.08 1.00 2.94
N TYR A 161 -18.17 0.06 2.68
CA TYR A 161 -17.24 0.11 1.57
C TYR A 161 -17.65 -0.83 0.44
N LEU A 162 -17.21 -0.53 -0.76
CA LEU A 162 -17.25 -1.45 -1.89
C LEU A 162 -16.02 -2.37 -1.85
N HIS A 163 -16.23 -3.59 -2.32
CA HIS A 163 -15.19 -4.61 -2.40
C HIS A 163 -14.85 -4.86 -3.86
N LEU A 164 -13.74 -4.29 -4.32
CA LEU A 164 -13.16 -4.62 -5.62
C LEU A 164 -12.47 -5.98 -5.48
N PHE A 165 -12.77 -6.90 -6.39
CA PHE A 165 -12.20 -8.24 -6.38
C PHE A 165 -11.62 -8.63 -7.73
N LEU A 166 -10.62 -9.50 -7.71
CA LEU A 166 -10.05 -10.17 -8.87
C LEU A 166 -10.43 -11.64 -8.78
N TRP A 167 -11.20 -12.12 -9.74
CA TRP A 167 -11.64 -13.49 -9.86
C TRP A 167 -10.81 -14.23 -10.91
N SER A 168 -10.25 -15.39 -10.58
CA SER A 168 -9.64 -16.29 -11.55
C SER A 168 -10.72 -17.19 -12.15
N LYS A 169 -10.98 -17.02 -13.45
CA LYS A 169 -11.96 -17.81 -14.21
C LYS A 169 -11.50 -19.25 -14.34
N THR A 170 -10.19 -19.45 -14.56
CA THR A 170 -9.57 -20.75 -14.75
C THR A 170 -9.53 -21.59 -13.47
N GLU A 171 -9.29 -20.95 -12.32
CA GLU A 171 -9.23 -21.67 -11.05
C GLU A 171 -10.55 -21.65 -10.27
N GLY A 172 -11.54 -20.86 -10.69
CA GLY A 172 -12.81 -20.69 -10.00
C GLY A 172 -12.63 -20.21 -8.56
N ARG A 173 -11.78 -19.18 -8.36
CA ARG A 173 -11.48 -18.62 -7.03
C ARG A 173 -11.08 -17.15 -7.04
N LEU A 174 -11.15 -16.55 -5.89
CA LEU A 174 -10.68 -15.19 -5.66
C LEU A 174 -9.14 -15.12 -5.70
N ALA A 175 -8.60 -14.23 -6.55
CA ALA A 175 -7.16 -14.04 -6.72
C ALA A 175 -6.63 -12.79 -5.97
N GLY A 176 -7.48 -11.85 -5.59
CA GLY A 176 -7.09 -10.65 -4.85
C GLY A 176 -8.21 -9.65 -4.73
N GLY A 177 -7.95 -8.52 -4.09
CA GLY A 177 -8.95 -7.46 -3.96
C GLY A 177 -8.45 -6.20 -3.28
N TYR A 178 -9.32 -5.20 -3.29
CA TYR A 178 -9.19 -3.91 -2.61
C TYR A 178 -10.51 -3.55 -1.92
N ARG A 179 -10.44 -2.75 -0.86
CA ARG A 179 -11.58 -2.09 -0.27
C ARG A 179 -11.62 -0.64 -0.74
N LEU A 180 -12.76 -0.18 -1.29
CA LEU A 180 -12.97 1.15 -1.84
C LEU A 180 -14.06 1.88 -1.06
N GLY A 181 -13.71 2.93 -0.33
CA GLY A 181 -14.65 3.78 0.40
C GLY A 181 -14.99 5.02 -0.40
N LEU A 182 -16.25 5.21 -0.76
CA LEU A 182 -16.75 6.45 -1.37
C LEU A 182 -16.89 7.50 -0.29
N ALA A 183 -15.85 8.33 -0.11
CA ALA A 183 -15.69 9.20 1.06
C ALA A 183 -16.89 10.14 1.27
N ASP A 184 -17.42 10.73 0.22
CA ASP A 184 -18.60 11.60 0.28
C ASP A 184 -19.85 10.90 0.83
N ARG A 185 -20.07 9.63 0.41
CA ARG A 185 -21.20 8.81 0.87
C ARG A 185 -21.01 8.38 2.33
N ILE A 186 -19.81 7.91 2.66
CA ILE A 186 -19.47 7.46 4.00
C ILE A 186 -19.58 8.62 5.00
N ILE A 187 -19.01 9.79 4.67
CA ILE A 187 -19.05 10.97 5.54
C ILE A 187 -20.48 11.45 5.76
N ARG A 188 -21.33 11.39 4.71
CA ARG A 188 -22.75 11.79 4.83
C ARG A 188 -23.54 10.90 5.79
N THR A 189 -23.22 9.61 5.84
CA THR A 189 -23.97 8.63 6.64
C THR A 189 -23.38 8.40 8.04
N ALA A 190 -22.05 8.40 8.18
CA ALA A 190 -21.33 8.02 9.39
C ALA A 190 -20.34 9.10 9.89
N GLY A 191 -20.29 10.25 9.23
CA GLY A 191 -19.28 11.28 9.52
C GLY A 191 -17.86 10.82 9.15
N VAL A 192 -16.86 11.62 9.50
CA VAL A 192 -15.45 11.34 9.24
C VAL A 192 -14.98 10.05 9.94
N ASN A 193 -15.60 9.67 11.05
CA ASN A 193 -15.33 8.42 11.78
C ASN A 193 -15.65 7.17 10.95
N GLY A 194 -16.48 7.28 9.91
CA GLY A 194 -16.76 6.21 8.96
C GLY A 194 -15.60 5.90 8.02
N LEU A 195 -14.59 6.77 7.95
CA LEU A 195 -13.36 6.54 7.18
C LEU A 195 -12.33 5.75 8.01
N TYR A 196 -11.82 4.65 7.44
CA TYR A 196 -10.78 3.84 8.09
C TYR A 196 -9.51 4.66 8.36
N THR A 197 -9.10 5.51 7.41
CA THR A 197 -7.94 6.40 7.57
C THR A 197 -8.06 7.27 8.80
N HIS A 198 -9.27 7.71 9.17
CA HIS A 198 -9.50 8.53 10.36
C HIS A 198 -9.19 7.77 11.67
N SER A 199 -9.21 6.44 11.66
CA SER A 199 -8.79 5.64 12.82
C SER A 199 -7.28 5.72 13.09
N LEU A 200 -6.48 6.08 12.08
CA LEU A 200 -5.02 6.19 12.13
C LEU A 200 -4.53 7.63 12.17
N PHE A 201 -5.27 8.54 11.54
CA PHE A 201 -4.90 9.95 11.37
C PHE A 201 -6.08 10.85 11.71
N GLU A 202 -5.83 11.98 12.33
CA GLU A 202 -6.81 13.06 12.43
C GLU A 202 -6.85 13.83 11.11
N LEU A 203 -8.02 13.83 10.48
CA LEU A 203 -8.26 14.49 9.21
C LEU A 203 -9.02 15.80 9.49
N SER A 204 -8.48 16.94 9.06
CA SER A 204 -9.17 18.21 9.20
C SER A 204 -10.36 18.33 8.25
N SER A 205 -11.31 19.20 8.57
CA SER A 205 -12.43 19.53 7.68
C SER A 205 -11.95 20.12 6.35
N ARG A 206 -10.82 20.83 6.36
CA ARG A 206 -10.21 21.38 5.15
C ARG A 206 -9.66 20.27 4.25
N PHE A 207 -8.96 19.28 4.81
CA PHE A 207 -8.50 18.11 4.06
C PHE A 207 -9.67 17.39 3.39
N ILE A 208 -10.72 17.13 4.15
CA ILE A 208 -11.94 16.49 3.64
C ILE A 208 -12.57 17.32 2.52
N GLY A 209 -12.69 18.65 2.70
CA GLY A 209 -13.27 19.54 1.70
C GLY A 209 -12.49 19.63 0.40
N GLU A 210 -11.15 19.56 0.47
CA GLU A 210 -10.29 19.60 -0.72
C GLU A 210 -10.27 18.28 -1.51
N LEU A 211 -10.38 17.14 -0.83
CA LEU A 211 -10.35 15.84 -1.51
C LEU A 211 -11.70 15.36 -2.00
N ASN A 212 -12.78 15.76 -1.32
CA ASN A 212 -14.11 15.21 -1.57
C ASN A 212 -14.74 15.79 -2.86
N PRO A 213 -15.36 14.97 -3.73
CA PRO A 213 -15.49 13.52 -3.62
C PRO A 213 -14.20 12.74 -3.91
N ALA A 214 -13.91 11.75 -3.06
CA ALA A 214 -12.70 10.95 -3.14
C ALA A 214 -13.00 9.47 -2.86
N ILE A 215 -12.08 8.59 -3.27
CA ILE A 215 -12.10 7.18 -2.91
C ILE A 215 -11.00 6.89 -1.90
N GLU A 216 -11.38 6.41 -0.72
CA GLU A 216 -10.45 5.83 0.23
C GLU A 216 -10.15 4.38 -0.16
N MET A 217 -8.87 4.07 -0.36
CA MET A 217 -8.41 2.73 -0.72
C MET A 217 -7.70 2.05 0.44
N GLY A 218 -8.01 0.77 0.65
CA GLY A 218 -7.38 -0.01 1.70
C GLY A 218 -7.55 -1.51 1.53
N ARG A 219 -7.02 -2.26 2.49
CA ARG A 219 -7.15 -3.71 2.55
C ARG A 219 -6.79 -4.42 1.24
N SER A 220 -5.74 -3.94 0.56
CA SER A 220 -5.28 -4.58 -0.66
C SER A 220 -4.61 -5.93 -0.34
N PHE A 221 -4.96 -6.95 -1.09
CA PHE A 221 -4.34 -8.26 -0.96
C PHE A 221 -4.31 -8.99 -2.31
N ILE A 222 -3.32 -9.87 -2.45
CA ILE A 222 -3.26 -10.87 -3.52
C ILE A 222 -3.17 -12.24 -2.84
N HIS A 223 -3.96 -13.19 -3.31
CA HIS A 223 -3.91 -14.56 -2.84
C HIS A 223 -2.50 -15.14 -3.00
N PRO A 224 -1.93 -15.87 -2.03
CA PRO A 224 -0.54 -16.34 -2.07
C PRO A 224 -0.13 -17.05 -3.36
N ASN A 225 -1.02 -17.82 -3.96
CA ASN A 225 -0.73 -18.53 -5.23
C ASN A 225 -0.54 -17.60 -6.43
N PHE A 226 -1.04 -16.37 -6.36
CA PHE A 226 -0.98 -15.39 -7.45
C PHE A 226 0.04 -14.27 -7.21
N GLN A 227 0.68 -14.21 -6.03
CA GLN A 227 1.59 -13.12 -5.64
C GLN A 227 2.86 -13.02 -6.51
N ARG A 228 3.27 -14.14 -7.14
CA ARG A 228 4.46 -14.16 -8.00
C ARG A 228 4.17 -13.77 -9.45
N GLN A 229 2.92 -13.48 -9.76
CA GLN A 229 2.49 -13.06 -11.10
C GLN A 229 2.35 -11.54 -11.14
N ALA A 230 2.77 -10.90 -12.21
CA ALA A 230 2.63 -9.46 -12.38
C ALA A 230 1.18 -9.03 -12.71
N ALA A 231 0.41 -9.90 -13.36
CA ALA A 231 -0.92 -9.60 -13.85
C ALA A 231 -1.95 -9.23 -12.74
N PRO A 232 -2.05 -9.95 -11.59
CA PRO A 232 -3.09 -9.69 -10.60
C PRO A 232 -3.14 -8.26 -10.08
N LEU A 233 -2.01 -7.70 -9.65
CA LEU A 233 -1.96 -6.33 -9.15
C LEU A 233 -2.28 -5.32 -10.27
N SER A 234 -1.76 -5.55 -11.47
CA SER A 234 -2.00 -4.71 -12.63
C SER A 234 -3.49 -4.69 -13.04
N LEU A 235 -4.15 -5.86 -13.00
CA LEU A 235 -5.57 -5.99 -13.32
C LEU A 235 -6.45 -5.30 -12.27
N LEU A 236 -6.13 -5.43 -10.98
CA LEU A 236 -6.85 -4.69 -9.93
C LEU A 236 -6.76 -3.18 -10.15
N TRP A 237 -5.57 -2.67 -10.51
CA TRP A 237 -5.42 -1.24 -10.80
C TRP A 237 -6.12 -0.81 -12.09
N ARG A 238 -6.16 -1.67 -13.09
CA ARG A 238 -6.99 -1.45 -14.27
C ARG A 238 -8.47 -1.36 -13.89
N GLY A 239 -8.94 -2.26 -13.02
CA GLY A 239 -10.30 -2.21 -12.48
C GLY A 239 -10.59 -0.90 -11.71
N ILE A 240 -9.66 -0.42 -10.87
CA ILE A 240 -9.80 0.89 -10.21
C ILE A 240 -9.91 2.00 -11.26
N GLY A 241 -9.11 1.95 -12.32
CA GLY A 241 -9.19 2.90 -13.44
C GLY A 241 -10.56 2.88 -14.13
N GLU A 242 -11.08 1.72 -14.47
CA GLU A 242 -12.40 1.57 -15.08
C GLU A 242 -13.54 2.03 -14.14
N PHE A 243 -13.41 1.74 -12.83
CA PHE A 243 -14.35 2.26 -11.83
C PHE A 243 -14.39 3.80 -11.84
N ILE A 244 -13.22 4.47 -11.91
CA ILE A 244 -13.13 5.93 -11.98
C ILE A 244 -13.73 6.46 -13.30
N VAL A 245 -13.56 5.73 -14.40
CA VAL A 245 -14.19 6.10 -15.70
C VAL A 245 -15.70 6.11 -15.57
N GLN A 246 -16.27 5.09 -14.93
CA GLN A 246 -17.72 5.00 -14.69
C GLN A 246 -18.21 6.02 -13.66
N HIS A 247 -17.33 6.51 -12.79
CA HIS A 247 -17.65 7.43 -11.69
C HIS A 247 -16.74 8.67 -11.72
N PRO A 248 -16.84 9.53 -12.76
CA PRO A 248 -15.89 10.61 -13.04
C PRO A 248 -15.84 11.72 -11.98
N GLN A 249 -16.79 11.76 -11.06
CA GLN A 249 -16.75 12.66 -9.91
C GLN A 249 -15.60 12.34 -8.93
N TYR A 250 -15.16 11.08 -8.85
CA TYR A 250 -14.08 10.67 -7.96
C TYR A 250 -12.73 10.89 -8.62
N GLN A 251 -12.14 12.06 -8.41
CA GLN A 251 -10.86 12.45 -9.01
C GLN A 251 -9.67 12.24 -8.07
N ASN A 252 -9.94 12.02 -6.79
CA ASN A 252 -8.92 11.85 -5.76
C ASN A 252 -8.97 10.43 -5.18
N LEU A 253 -7.79 9.81 -5.06
CA LEU A 253 -7.60 8.55 -4.36
C LEU A 253 -6.70 8.78 -3.16
N PHE A 254 -7.05 8.26 -2.01
CA PHE A 254 -6.23 8.34 -0.80
C PHE A 254 -6.37 7.08 0.05
N GLY A 255 -5.46 6.88 0.99
CA GLY A 255 -5.55 5.78 1.94
C GLY A 255 -4.23 5.50 2.65
N PRO A 256 -4.24 4.65 3.67
CA PRO A 256 -3.03 4.23 4.36
C PRO A 256 -2.36 3.06 3.62
N VAL A 257 -1.04 3.09 3.55
CA VAL A 257 -0.22 1.94 3.17
C VAL A 257 0.74 1.61 4.30
N SER A 258 0.89 0.33 4.61
CA SER A 258 1.76 -0.11 5.69
C SER A 258 3.16 -0.49 5.20
N ILE A 259 4.15 -0.35 6.09
CA ILE A 259 5.51 -0.88 5.91
C ILE A 259 5.75 -1.92 7.00
N SER A 260 6.06 -3.15 6.58
CA SER A 260 6.25 -4.31 7.46
C SER A 260 7.20 -4.04 8.62
N GLN A 261 6.88 -4.60 9.79
CA GLN A 261 7.80 -4.64 10.93
C GLN A 261 9.08 -5.42 10.64
N SER A 262 9.08 -6.30 9.66
CA SER A 262 10.24 -7.07 9.24
C SER A 262 11.35 -6.19 8.64
N TYR A 263 11.02 -5.01 8.11
CA TYR A 263 12.05 -4.03 7.72
C TYR A 263 12.79 -3.52 8.93
N SER A 264 14.12 -3.43 8.81
CA SER A 264 14.97 -2.84 9.83
C SER A 264 14.59 -1.38 10.09
N ARG A 265 14.83 -0.90 11.31
CA ARG A 265 14.61 0.52 11.64
C ARG A 265 15.38 1.45 10.68
N THR A 266 16.55 1.02 10.24
CA THR A 266 17.40 1.74 9.30
C THR A 266 16.73 1.89 7.94
N SER A 267 16.22 0.80 7.37
CA SER A 267 15.50 0.82 6.09
C SER A 267 14.22 1.65 6.15
N LYS A 268 13.45 1.53 7.25
CA LYS A 268 12.28 2.39 7.46
C LYS A 268 12.64 3.87 7.47
N ASN A 269 13.67 4.26 8.24
CA ASN A 269 14.11 5.65 8.30
C ASN A 269 14.60 6.17 6.94
N LEU A 270 15.32 5.34 6.20
CA LEU A 270 15.82 5.68 4.87
C LEU A 270 14.66 5.91 3.90
N LEU A 271 13.70 4.99 3.87
CA LEU A 271 12.50 5.13 3.04
C LEU A 271 11.67 6.36 3.41
N LEU A 272 11.41 6.59 4.70
CA LEU A 272 10.64 7.76 5.15
C LEU A 272 11.32 9.09 4.79
N ARG A 273 12.65 9.15 4.84
CA ARG A 273 13.42 10.33 4.40
C ARG A 273 13.30 10.55 2.89
N PHE A 274 13.46 9.48 2.12
CA PHE A 274 13.27 9.53 0.67
C PHE A 274 11.88 10.05 0.31
N LEU A 275 10.83 9.50 0.93
CA LEU A 275 9.45 9.93 0.72
C LEU A 275 9.25 11.40 1.10
N LYS A 276 9.80 11.84 2.25
CA LYS A 276 9.71 13.25 2.69
C LYS A 276 10.43 14.22 1.76
N ALA A 277 11.56 13.81 1.18
CA ALA A 277 12.35 14.67 0.32
C ALA A 277 11.76 14.80 -1.09
N ASN A 278 11.17 13.72 -1.63
CA ASN A 278 10.86 13.65 -3.06
C ASN A 278 9.36 13.50 -3.36
N HIS A 279 8.56 12.98 -2.41
CA HIS A 279 7.18 12.59 -2.65
C HIS A 279 6.25 12.99 -1.49
N PHE A 280 6.42 14.20 -0.96
CA PHE A 280 5.66 14.68 0.18
C PHE A 280 4.90 15.97 -0.15
N ASP A 281 3.58 15.97 0.04
CA ASP A 281 2.78 17.18 -0.09
C ASP A 281 2.81 17.97 1.23
N HIS A 282 3.68 18.97 1.28
CA HIS A 282 3.86 19.82 2.46
C HIS A 282 2.62 20.65 2.81
N ARG A 283 1.77 20.95 1.84
CA ARG A 283 0.55 21.73 2.06
C ARG A 283 -0.54 20.87 2.70
N LEU A 284 -0.88 19.74 2.08
CA LEU A 284 -1.91 18.85 2.62
C LEU A 284 -1.47 18.14 3.90
N SER A 285 -0.17 17.94 4.10
CA SER A 285 0.35 17.30 5.32
C SER A 285 0.07 18.09 6.61
N GLN A 286 -0.16 19.39 6.50
CA GLN A 286 -0.54 20.23 7.64
C GLN A 286 -1.96 19.97 8.14
N GLU A 287 -2.76 19.34 7.33
CA GLU A 287 -4.17 19.04 7.59
C GLU A 287 -4.41 17.58 8.04
N VAL A 288 -3.32 16.78 8.17
CA VAL A 288 -3.38 15.35 8.49
C VAL A 288 -2.41 15.03 9.62
N HIS A 289 -2.93 14.76 10.81
CA HIS A 289 -2.09 14.50 11.98
C HIS A 289 -2.14 13.00 12.35
N PRO A 290 -0.97 12.33 12.49
CA PRO A 290 -0.93 10.95 12.90
C PRO A 290 -1.36 10.79 14.35
N ARG A 291 -2.22 9.83 14.68
CA ARG A 291 -2.63 9.57 16.08
C ARG A 291 -1.48 8.98 16.90
N THR A 292 -0.60 8.24 16.27
CA THR A 292 0.64 7.71 16.87
C THR A 292 1.82 8.09 15.98
N PRO A 293 2.43 9.28 16.18
CA PRO A 293 3.49 9.77 15.32
C PRO A 293 4.73 8.88 15.31
N TYR A 294 5.28 8.64 14.11
CA TYR A 294 6.56 7.95 13.99
C TYR A 294 7.69 8.81 14.58
N ARG A 295 8.36 8.30 15.62
CA ARG A 295 9.49 8.97 16.28
C ARG A 295 10.80 8.58 15.62
N HIS A 296 11.46 9.55 14.98
CA HIS A 296 12.81 9.34 14.47
C HIS A 296 13.80 9.20 15.66
N PRO A 297 14.66 8.17 15.66
CA PRO A 297 15.74 8.10 16.65
C PRO A 297 16.69 9.29 16.45
N GLN A 298 17.02 9.97 17.53
CA GLN A 298 17.93 11.14 17.50
C GLN A 298 19.39 10.75 17.18
N SER A 299 19.75 9.47 17.21
CA SER A 299 21.11 8.95 17.17
C SER A 299 21.67 8.66 15.76
N ILE A 300 20.99 9.03 14.71
CA ILE A 300 21.59 8.93 13.37
C ILE A 300 22.32 10.26 13.12
N PRO A 301 23.63 10.27 12.81
CA PRO A 301 24.38 11.50 12.48
C PRO A 301 23.70 12.19 11.29
N THR A 302 23.05 13.32 11.55
CA THR A 302 21.85 13.60 10.78
C THR A 302 21.94 14.76 9.83
N ARG A 303 22.95 15.58 9.89
CA ARG A 303 22.85 16.81 9.08
C ARG A 303 23.83 16.90 7.91
N ASN A 304 25.00 16.31 8.02
CA ASN A 304 26.02 16.48 6.99
C ASN A 304 26.33 15.24 6.13
N SER A 305 26.01 14.04 6.61
CA SER A 305 26.29 12.80 5.85
C SER A 305 25.15 12.33 4.94
N LEU A 306 24.00 13.02 4.93
CA LEU A 306 22.83 12.70 4.13
C LEU A 306 22.30 13.89 3.33
N ARG A 307 23.17 14.82 2.92
CA ARG A 307 22.81 15.88 1.97
C ARG A 307 22.36 15.34 0.61
N ASN A 308 22.74 14.09 0.29
CA ASN A 308 22.39 13.41 -0.95
C ASN A 308 21.54 12.18 -0.64
N THR A 309 20.30 12.38 -0.16
CA THR A 309 19.30 11.31 -0.23
C THR A 309 19.09 10.96 -1.70
N PRO A 310 19.12 9.67 -2.10
CA PRO A 310 18.83 9.31 -3.49
C PRO A 310 17.53 9.93 -3.96
N ASN A 311 17.53 10.50 -5.15
CA ASN A 311 16.32 11.07 -5.76
C ASN A 311 15.60 10.03 -6.62
N ASP A 312 16.26 8.91 -6.89
CA ASP A 312 15.72 7.84 -7.72
C ASP A 312 15.18 6.67 -6.89
N LEU A 313 14.01 6.18 -7.32
CA LEU A 313 13.31 5.07 -6.65
C LEU A 313 14.09 3.75 -6.72
N GLU A 314 14.77 3.48 -7.81
CA GLU A 314 15.55 2.25 -7.96
C GLU A 314 16.82 2.30 -7.11
N GLU A 315 17.47 3.46 -7.02
CA GLU A 315 18.64 3.66 -6.17
C GLU A 315 18.29 3.42 -4.69
N ILE A 316 17.20 4.02 -4.18
CA ILE A 316 16.77 3.81 -2.80
C ILE A 316 16.35 2.36 -2.55
N SER A 317 15.73 1.70 -3.54
CA SER A 317 15.33 0.31 -3.44
C SER A 317 16.55 -0.63 -3.35
N ASN A 318 17.59 -0.38 -4.13
CA ASN A 318 18.83 -1.12 -4.09
C ASN A 318 19.55 -0.95 -2.73
N LEU A 319 19.59 0.29 -2.22
CA LEU A 319 20.17 0.55 -0.89
C LEU A 319 19.41 -0.19 0.24
N ILE A 320 18.08 -0.19 0.19
CA ILE A 320 17.27 -0.94 1.15
C ILE A 320 17.54 -2.43 1.02
N SER A 321 17.61 -2.97 -0.20
CA SER A 321 17.86 -4.40 -0.41
C SER A 321 19.24 -4.85 0.07
N GLU A 322 20.24 -3.98 0.03
CA GLU A 322 21.58 -4.25 0.60
C GLU A 322 21.56 -4.28 2.14
N ILE A 323 20.64 -3.52 2.77
CA ILE A 323 20.50 -3.47 4.23
C ILE A 323 19.73 -4.70 4.75
N GLU A 324 18.67 -5.09 4.02
CA GLU A 324 17.81 -6.19 4.42
C GLU A 324 18.44 -7.56 4.10
N GLN A 325 18.27 -8.52 5.01
CA GLN A 325 18.91 -9.84 4.88
C GLN A 325 18.30 -10.69 3.75
N ASP A 326 17.05 -10.44 3.44
CA ASP A 326 16.26 -11.12 2.42
C ASP A 326 16.30 -10.39 1.05
N ASN A 327 17.17 -9.37 0.94
CA ASN A 327 17.36 -8.54 -0.25
C ASN A 327 16.06 -7.85 -0.75
N LYS A 328 15.10 -7.61 0.14
CA LYS A 328 13.89 -6.85 -0.22
C LYS A 328 14.20 -5.36 -0.35
N GLY A 329 13.73 -4.76 -1.44
CA GLY A 329 13.83 -3.33 -1.68
C GLY A 329 12.65 -2.53 -1.09
N VAL A 330 12.29 -1.43 -1.74
CA VAL A 330 11.08 -0.66 -1.39
C VAL A 330 9.84 -1.54 -1.50
N PRO A 331 8.89 -1.50 -0.52
CA PRO A 331 7.67 -2.28 -0.57
C PRO A 331 6.91 -2.14 -1.90
N VAL A 332 6.40 -3.25 -2.44
CA VAL A 332 5.79 -3.32 -3.77
C VAL A 332 4.68 -2.29 -3.97
N LEU A 333 3.77 -2.15 -2.98
CA LEU A 333 2.68 -1.17 -3.07
C LEU A 333 3.19 0.27 -3.03
N VAL A 334 4.17 0.59 -2.17
CA VAL A 334 4.79 1.93 -2.11
C VAL A 334 5.43 2.25 -3.45
N ARG A 335 6.21 1.31 -4.02
CA ARG A 335 6.81 1.47 -5.35
C ARG A 335 5.77 1.70 -6.44
N HIS A 336 4.68 0.95 -6.39
CA HIS A 336 3.58 1.08 -7.35
C HIS A 336 2.92 2.46 -7.24
N TYR A 337 2.59 2.91 -6.04
CA TYR A 337 1.98 4.22 -5.81
C TYR A 337 2.89 5.37 -6.25
N LEU A 338 4.19 5.28 -5.98
CA LEU A 338 5.16 6.27 -6.43
C LEU A 338 5.22 6.37 -7.96
N ARG A 339 5.17 5.24 -8.67
CA ARG A 339 5.11 5.21 -10.14
C ARG A 339 3.82 5.84 -10.70
N LEU A 340 2.75 5.81 -9.93
CA LEU A 340 1.49 6.49 -10.25
C LEU A 340 1.50 7.98 -9.86
N GLY A 341 2.58 8.48 -9.22
CA GLY A 341 2.72 9.88 -8.81
C GLY A 341 2.08 10.20 -7.47
N ALA A 342 1.89 9.21 -6.60
CA ALA A 342 1.35 9.44 -5.26
C ALA A 342 2.27 10.35 -4.43
N GLN A 343 1.63 11.22 -3.64
CA GLN A 343 2.28 12.07 -2.64
C GLN A 343 1.93 11.58 -1.24
N PHE A 344 2.91 11.51 -0.36
CA PHE A 344 2.70 11.12 1.03
C PHE A 344 2.37 12.36 1.88
N LEU A 345 1.57 12.16 2.91
CA LEU A 345 1.08 13.25 3.76
C LEU A 345 1.52 13.12 5.21
N SER A 346 1.58 11.92 5.74
CA SER A 346 1.86 11.70 7.16
C SER A 346 2.36 10.29 7.43
N PHE A 347 2.99 10.08 8.60
CA PHE A 347 3.55 8.80 9.02
C PHE A 347 3.09 8.45 10.43
N ASN A 348 2.39 7.33 10.57
CA ASN A 348 1.84 6.80 11.81
C ASN A 348 2.50 5.47 12.19
N VAL A 349 2.50 5.11 13.49
CA VAL A 349 3.05 3.83 14.00
C VAL A 349 1.93 3.00 14.60
#